data_30719907937bee5ad46e705425025f46
#
_entry.id   30719907937bee5ad46e705425025f46
#
_cell.length_a   1.000
_cell.length_b   1.000
_cell.length_c   1.000
_cell.angle_alpha   90.00
_cell.angle_beta   90.00
_cell.angle_gamma   90.00
#
_symmetry.space_group_name_H-M   'P 1'
#
loop_
_entity.id
_entity.type
_entity.pdbx_description
1 polymer ?
#
loop_
_entity_poly.entity_id
_entity_poly.type
_entity_poly.pdbx_seq_one_letter_code
_entity_poly.pdbx_strand_id
1 'polypeptide(L)'
;HIRSLNSQGVVAIRDKEVADGDVERVLDAARAVAIPADQRILHVMPQEYVLDEQEGIRHPVGMSGVRLEARVHLVTCAMSAAQNITKCVTRCGLAVDDLILQQVASSSAVLTPDERDLGVALVDIGAGTTDIAVFTQGAIRHTASLGIAGDQVTNDIAFAFRTPTPFAEEIKVKYACALAQLARAEETIEVTSVGDRPPRRLARQMLAEVVQKRYEEIFEMVQAELRRSGYEELVAAGIVLTGGGS
;
A
#
# COMPACT_ATOMS: atom_id res chain seq x y z
N HIS A 1 8.31 3.88 -8.49
CA HIS A 1 7.80 3.46 -9.81
C HIS A 1 6.27 3.59 -9.92
N ILE A 2 5.55 3.62 -8.80
CA ILE A 2 4.11 3.81 -8.72
C ILE A 2 3.81 5.26 -8.38
N ARG A 3 2.81 5.86 -9.03
CA ARG A 3 2.27 7.17 -8.70
C ARG A 3 0.75 7.11 -8.72
N SER A 4 0.11 7.96 -7.95
CA SER A 4 -1.34 8.10 -7.95
C SER A 4 -1.75 9.55 -8.12
N LEU A 5 -2.91 9.74 -8.70
CA LEU A 5 -3.53 11.06 -8.87
C LEU A 5 -5.05 10.89 -8.92
N ASN A 6 -5.76 11.93 -8.53
CA ASN A 6 -7.21 11.97 -8.71
C ASN A 6 -7.53 12.64 -10.04
N SER A 7 -8.51 12.09 -10.74
CA SER A 7 -9.02 12.63 -12.00
C SER A 7 -10.54 12.61 -12.01
N GLN A 8 -11.12 13.35 -12.93
CA GLN A 8 -12.54 13.34 -13.15
C GLN A 8 -12.86 13.28 -14.64
N GLY A 9 -13.92 12.56 -14.98
CA GLY A 9 -14.51 12.54 -16.31
C GLY A 9 -15.92 13.07 -16.26
N VAL A 10 -16.39 13.63 -17.35
CA VAL A 10 -17.75 14.16 -17.48
C VAL A 10 -18.30 13.78 -18.85
N VAL A 11 -19.52 13.26 -18.88
CA VAL A 11 -20.24 12.93 -20.14
C VAL A 11 -21.71 13.35 -20.05
N ALA A 12 -22.30 13.65 -21.20
CA ALA A 12 -23.73 13.82 -21.31
C ALA A 12 -24.42 12.45 -21.48
N ILE A 13 -25.55 12.27 -20.79
CA ILE A 13 -26.40 11.08 -20.89
C ILE A 13 -27.35 11.24 -22.07
N ARG A 14 -27.37 10.24 -22.97
CA ARG A 14 -28.12 10.35 -24.21
C ARG A 14 -29.64 10.15 -24.05
N ASP A 15 -30.00 9.15 -23.24
CA ASP A 15 -31.41 8.69 -23.13
C ASP A 15 -32.08 9.13 -21.81
N LYS A 16 -31.51 10.14 -21.12
CA LYS A 16 -31.96 10.64 -19.80
C LYS A 16 -31.97 9.60 -18.68
N GLU A 17 -31.46 8.41 -18.95
CA GLU A 17 -31.23 7.35 -17.97
C GLU A 17 -29.82 6.81 -18.16
N VAL A 18 -29.10 6.63 -17.08
CA VAL A 18 -27.69 6.18 -17.08
C VAL A 18 -27.64 4.70 -17.46
N ALA A 19 -26.98 4.38 -18.55
CA ALA A 19 -26.67 3.03 -18.99
C ALA A 19 -25.21 2.65 -18.66
N ASP A 20 -24.89 1.34 -18.70
CA ASP A 20 -23.51 0.86 -18.51
C ASP A 20 -22.52 1.53 -19.48
N GLY A 21 -22.92 1.77 -20.73
CA GLY A 21 -22.11 2.47 -21.72
C GLY A 21 -21.81 3.94 -21.37
N ASP A 22 -22.65 4.60 -20.56
CA ASP A 22 -22.39 5.94 -20.05
C ASP A 22 -21.32 5.90 -18.95
N VAL A 23 -21.36 4.86 -18.10
CA VAL A 23 -20.34 4.62 -17.08
C VAL A 23 -18.99 4.33 -17.73
N GLU A 24 -18.93 3.50 -18.75
CA GLU A 24 -17.69 3.25 -19.50
C GLU A 24 -17.14 4.55 -20.12
N ARG A 25 -17.99 5.34 -20.77
CA ARG A 25 -17.60 6.60 -21.39
C ARG A 25 -17.07 7.62 -20.39
N VAL A 26 -17.69 7.73 -19.21
CA VAL A 26 -17.25 8.69 -18.19
C VAL A 26 -15.92 8.25 -17.54
N LEU A 27 -15.69 6.95 -17.40
CA LEU A 27 -14.41 6.42 -16.93
C LEU A 27 -13.31 6.61 -17.98
N ASP A 28 -13.61 6.43 -19.26
CA ASP A 28 -12.67 6.71 -20.36
C ASP A 28 -12.33 8.20 -20.45
N ALA A 29 -13.32 9.08 -20.22
CA ALA A 29 -13.05 10.52 -20.10
C ALA A 29 -12.13 10.84 -18.90
N ALA A 30 -12.31 10.17 -17.76
CA ALA A 30 -11.43 10.32 -16.61
C ALA A 30 -10.00 9.78 -16.85
N ARG A 31 -9.83 8.78 -17.74
CA ARG A 31 -8.51 8.26 -18.17
C ARG A 31 -7.75 9.22 -19.08
N ALA A 32 -8.42 10.12 -19.77
CA ALA A 32 -7.84 11.04 -20.73
C ALA A 32 -7.03 12.18 -20.09
N VAL A 33 -6.31 11.87 -19.02
CA VAL A 33 -5.41 12.79 -18.31
C VAL A 33 -3.99 12.66 -18.87
N ALA A 34 -3.28 13.80 -18.93
CA ALA A 34 -1.88 13.79 -19.34
C ALA A 34 -1.00 13.10 -18.30
N ILE A 35 -0.43 11.97 -18.69
CA ILE A 35 0.57 11.24 -17.90
C ILE A 35 1.93 11.30 -18.58
N PRO A 36 3.07 11.19 -17.85
CA PRO A 36 4.38 11.11 -18.45
C PRO A 36 4.50 9.98 -19.46
N ALA A 37 5.25 10.19 -20.55
CA ALA A 37 5.37 9.23 -21.65
C ALA A 37 5.99 7.88 -21.28
N ASP A 38 6.74 7.85 -20.17
CA ASP A 38 7.36 6.65 -19.60
C ASP A 38 6.45 5.88 -18.64
N GLN A 39 5.22 6.37 -18.42
CA GLN A 39 4.23 5.76 -17.52
C GLN A 39 3.00 5.23 -18.29
N ARG A 40 2.33 4.29 -17.66
CA ARG A 40 1.01 3.80 -18.08
C ARG A 40 0.04 3.78 -16.90
N ILE A 41 -1.24 3.91 -17.18
CA ILE A 41 -2.29 3.69 -16.18
C ILE A 41 -2.33 2.20 -15.85
N LEU A 42 -2.22 1.89 -14.56
CA LEU A 42 -2.34 0.55 -14.01
C LEU A 42 -3.79 0.27 -13.57
N HIS A 43 -4.36 1.22 -12.80
CA HIS A 43 -5.74 1.13 -12.33
C HIS A 43 -6.49 2.44 -12.49
N VAL A 44 -7.80 2.31 -12.75
CA VAL A 44 -8.81 3.38 -12.68
C VAL A 44 -9.84 2.93 -11.66
N MET A 45 -9.85 3.57 -10.51
CA MET A 45 -10.71 3.18 -9.39
C MET A 45 -11.74 4.28 -9.11
N PRO A 46 -13.02 4.04 -9.43
CA PRO A 46 -14.07 5.00 -9.13
C PRO A 46 -14.15 5.27 -7.64
N GLN A 47 -14.24 6.54 -7.27
CA GLN A 47 -14.44 6.98 -5.89
C GLN A 47 -15.91 7.30 -5.63
N GLU A 48 -16.53 8.00 -6.57
CA GLU A 48 -17.95 8.35 -6.58
C GLU A 48 -18.38 8.80 -7.97
N TYR A 49 -19.67 8.78 -8.19
CA TYR A 49 -20.31 9.40 -9.33
C TYR A 49 -21.15 10.59 -8.90
N VAL A 50 -21.25 11.58 -9.77
CA VAL A 50 -22.12 12.74 -9.60
C VAL A 50 -23.09 12.76 -10.77
N LEU A 51 -24.38 12.78 -10.49
CA LEU A 51 -25.44 12.86 -11.49
C LEU A 51 -26.14 14.21 -11.35
N ASP A 52 -25.98 15.05 -12.38
CA ASP A 52 -26.38 16.46 -12.36
C ASP A 52 -25.71 17.19 -11.17
N GLU A 53 -26.43 17.45 -10.07
CA GLU A 53 -25.90 18.08 -8.84
C GLU A 53 -25.86 17.11 -7.66
N GLN A 54 -26.25 15.84 -7.83
CA GLN A 54 -26.26 14.84 -6.78
C GLN A 54 -24.92 14.13 -6.68
N GLU A 55 -24.22 14.34 -5.59
CA GLU A 55 -22.92 13.70 -5.27
C GLU A 55 -23.10 12.38 -4.48
N GLY A 56 -21.98 11.64 -4.31
CA GLY A 56 -21.92 10.45 -3.45
C GLY A 56 -22.59 9.21 -4.02
N ILE A 57 -22.87 9.18 -5.30
CA ILE A 57 -23.51 8.03 -5.97
C ILE A 57 -22.45 6.93 -6.20
N ARG A 58 -22.74 5.71 -5.74
CA ARG A 58 -21.89 4.53 -5.95
C ARG A 58 -22.30 3.73 -7.20
N HIS A 59 -23.58 3.66 -7.49
CA HIS A 59 -24.16 2.88 -8.59
C HIS A 59 -25.13 3.75 -9.40
N PRO A 60 -24.65 4.45 -10.43
CA PRO A 60 -25.46 5.40 -11.19
C PRO A 60 -26.39 4.75 -12.21
N VAL A 61 -26.15 3.51 -12.65
CA VAL A 61 -26.92 2.82 -13.69
C VAL A 61 -28.40 2.73 -13.32
N GLY A 62 -29.28 3.10 -14.24
CA GLY A 62 -30.74 3.15 -14.06
C GLY A 62 -31.26 4.45 -13.43
N MET A 63 -30.38 5.37 -13.02
CA MET A 63 -30.79 6.69 -12.51
C MET A 63 -31.07 7.65 -13.67
N SER A 64 -32.06 8.50 -13.51
CA SER A 64 -32.43 9.52 -14.51
C SER A 64 -31.61 10.80 -14.31
N GLY A 65 -31.03 11.33 -15.39
CA GLY A 65 -30.23 12.55 -15.38
C GLY A 65 -29.75 12.94 -16.76
N VAL A 66 -29.00 14.04 -16.84
CA VAL A 66 -28.52 14.62 -18.11
C VAL A 66 -27.00 14.62 -18.19
N ARG A 67 -26.32 14.73 -17.04
CA ARG A 67 -24.87 14.83 -16.93
C ARG A 67 -24.36 13.86 -15.89
N LEU A 68 -23.49 12.94 -16.32
CA LEU A 68 -22.76 12.03 -15.43
C LEU A 68 -21.31 12.48 -15.30
N GLU A 69 -20.84 12.59 -14.07
CA GLU A 69 -19.43 12.78 -13.73
C GLU A 69 -18.93 11.59 -12.92
N ALA A 70 -17.70 11.16 -13.15
CA ALA A 70 -17.00 10.19 -12.31
C ALA A 70 -15.75 10.82 -11.73
N ARG A 71 -15.60 10.74 -10.42
CA ARG A 71 -14.34 11.04 -9.71
C ARG A 71 -13.60 9.74 -9.49
N VAL A 72 -12.35 9.68 -9.92
CA VAL A 72 -11.57 8.44 -9.92
C VAL A 72 -10.20 8.63 -9.29
N HIS A 73 -9.72 7.59 -8.64
CA HIS A 73 -8.32 7.45 -8.26
C HIS A 73 -7.59 6.68 -9.35
N LEU A 74 -6.60 7.34 -9.97
CA LEU A 74 -5.76 6.74 -11.00
C LEU A 74 -4.44 6.31 -10.39
N VAL A 75 -4.03 5.09 -10.68
CA VAL A 75 -2.69 4.60 -10.35
C VAL A 75 -1.92 4.39 -11.64
N THR A 76 -0.73 4.97 -11.72
CA THR A 76 0.19 4.80 -12.84
C THR A 76 1.46 4.09 -12.41
N CYS A 77 2.09 3.38 -13.33
CA CYS A 77 3.37 2.74 -13.09
C CYS A 77 4.35 3.02 -14.24
N ALA A 78 5.65 2.98 -13.93
CA ALA A 78 6.69 3.04 -14.95
C ALA A 78 6.56 1.85 -15.91
N MET A 79 6.49 2.12 -17.21
CA MET A 79 6.36 1.07 -18.25
C MET A 79 7.49 0.05 -18.18
N SER A 80 8.73 0.51 -17.95
CA SER A 80 9.89 -0.35 -17.81
C SER A 80 9.78 -1.33 -16.63
N ALA A 81 9.26 -0.87 -15.48
CA ALA A 81 9.06 -1.73 -14.31
C ALA A 81 8.00 -2.81 -14.58
N ALA A 82 6.86 -2.43 -15.15
CA ALA A 82 5.81 -3.36 -15.53
C ALA A 82 6.30 -4.41 -16.55
N GLN A 83 7.03 -3.98 -17.59
CA GLN A 83 7.61 -4.87 -18.58
C GLN A 83 8.64 -5.84 -17.97
N ASN A 84 9.47 -5.37 -17.02
CA ASN A 84 10.46 -6.22 -16.36
C ASN A 84 9.78 -7.32 -15.53
N ILE A 85 8.73 -6.99 -14.78
CA ILE A 85 7.95 -7.98 -14.03
C ILE A 85 7.35 -9.02 -14.98
N THR A 86 6.65 -8.55 -16.04
CA THR A 86 6.06 -9.44 -17.05
C THR A 86 7.12 -10.36 -17.67
N LYS A 87 8.29 -9.82 -18.07
CA LYS A 87 9.38 -10.60 -18.63
C LYS A 87 9.93 -11.66 -17.67
N CYS A 88 10.04 -11.33 -16.38
CA CYS A 88 10.49 -12.31 -15.38
C CYS A 88 9.52 -13.49 -15.28
N VAL A 89 8.22 -13.22 -15.22
CA VAL A 89 7.19 -14.27 -15.15
C VAL A 89 7.16 -15.11 -16.42
N THR A 90 7.17 -14.49 -17.60
CA THR A 90 7.13 -15.21 -18.89
C THR A 90 8.39 -16.05 -19.13
N ARG A 91 9.56 -15.65 -18.62
CA ARG A 91 10.78 -16.48 -18.66
C ARG A 91 10.67 -17.74 -17.82
N CYS A 92 9.79 -17.77 -16.83
CA CYS A 92 9.47 -18.97 -16.05
C CYS A 92 8.43 -19.87 -16.76
N GLY A 93 8.02 -19.54 -17.99
CA GLY A 93 7.03 -20.32 -18.75
C GLY A 93 5.58 -20.04 -18.35
N LEU A 94 5.33 -18.96 -17.58
CA LEU A 94 4.00 -18.56 -17.14
C LEU A 94 3.46 -17.41 -17.98
N ALA A 95 2.13 -17.36 -18.17
CA ALA A 95 1.43 -16.22 -18.75
C ALA A 95 1.12 -15.18 -17.65
N VAL A 96 1.06 -13.90 -18.04
CA VAL A 96 0.62 -12.81 -17.18
C VAL A 96 -0.68 -12.27 -17.75
N ASP A 97 -1.77 -12.50 -17.04
CA ASP A 97 -3.08 -12.00 -17.42
C ASP A 97 -3.25 -10.52 -17.06
N ASP A 98 -2.84 -10.14 -15.83
CA ASP A 98 -2.94 -8.76 -15.37
C ASP A 98 -1.85 -8.40 -14.35
N LEU A 99 -1.68 -7.10 -14.12
CA LEU A 99 -0.81 -6.53 -13.07
C LEU A 99 -1.69 -5.75 -12.08
N ILE A 100 -1.71 -6.20 -10.85
CA ILE A 100 -2.52 -5.60 -9.79
C ILE A 100 -1.61 -4.91 -8.77
N LEU A 101 -1.99 -3.71 -8.36
CA LEU A 101 -1.31 -2.99 -7.28
C LEU A 101 -1.42 -3.77 -5.97
N GLN A 102 -0.30 -3.95 -5.27
CA GLN A 102 -0.22 -4.75 -4.05
C GLN A 102 -1.26 -4.31 -3.00
N GLN A 103 -1.37 -3.01 -2.73
CA GLN A 103 -2.32 -2.48 -1.74
C GLN A 103 -3.78 -2.81 -2.07
N VAL A 104 -4.13 -2.86 -3.35
CA VAL A 104 -5.48 -3.26 -3.80
C VAL A 104 -5.71 -4.74 -3.51
N ALA A 105 -4.74 -5.59 -3.84
CA ALA A 105 -4.82 -7.02 -3.58
C ALA A 105 -4.88 -7.33 -2.07
N SER A 106 -3.97 -6.75 -1.28
CA SER A 106 -3.92 -6.91 0.18
C SER A 106 -5.22 -6.42 0.83
N SER A 107 -5.76 -5.27 0.39
CA SER A 107 -7.01 -4.75 0.92
C SER A 107 -8.19 -5.70 0.72
N SER A 108 -8.22 -6.40 -0.40
CA SER A 108 -9.29 -7.36 -0.70
C SER A 108 -9.24 -8.60 0.20
N ALA A 109 -8.05 -8.91 0.73
CA ALA A 109 -7.84 -10.06 1.62
C ALA A 109 -8.10 -9.75 3.10
N VAL A 110 -7.78 -8.52 3.56
CA VAL A 110 -7.71 -8.24 5.00
C VAL A 110 -8.73 -7.21 5.49
N LEU A 111 -9.30 -6.35 4.63
CA LEU A 111 -10.26 -5.33 5.03
C LEU A 111 -11.70 -5.79 4.88
N THR A 112 -12.50 -5.55 5.91
CA THR A 112 -13.94 -5.73 5.86
C THR A 112 -14.64 -4.58 5.12
N PRO A 113 -15.86 -4.77 4.59
CA PRO A 113 -16.65 -3.69 4.00
C PRO A 113 -16.90 -2.52 4.99
N ASP A 114 -17.18 -2.82 6.25
CA ASP A 114 -17.46 -1.82 7.28
C ASP A 114 -16.22 -0.93 7.57
N GLU A 115 -15.03 -1.51 7.64
CA GLU A 115 -13.78 -0.75 7.78
C GLU A 115 -13.56 0.21 6.60
N ARG A 116 -13.81 -0.27 5.39
CA ARG A 116 -13.69 0.58 4.18
C ARG A 116 -14.72 1.72 4.16
N ASP A 117 -15.92 1.47 4.67
CA ASP A 117 -16.97 2.48 4.75
C ASP A 117 -16.69 3.53 5.83
N LEU A 118 -16.28 3.09 7.03
CA LEU A 118 -15.98 3.95 8.18
C LEU A 118 -14.70 4.79 7.98
N GLY A 119 -13.77 4.31 7.17
CA GLY A 119 -12.46 4.93 6.97
C GLY A 119 -11.36 4.16 7.64
N VAL A 120 -10.43 3.61 6.84
CA VAL A 120 -9.30 2.79 7.29
C VAL A 120 -8.05 3.08 6.47
N ALA A 121 -6.89 3.05 7.11
CA ALA A 121 -5.60 3.01 6.43
C ALA A 121 -5.05 1.58 6.48
N LEU A 122 -4.87 0.96 5.32
CA LEU A 122 -4.10 -0.28 5.17
C LEU A 122 -2.63 0.08 5.07
N VAL A 123 -1.78 -0.55 5.88
CA VAL A 123 -0.32 -0.39 5.86
C VAL A 123 0.30 -1.77 5.68
N ASP A 124 0.83 -2.00 4.48
CA ASP A 124 1.46 -3.25 4.07
C ASP A 124 2.99 -3.10 4.18
N ILE A 125 3.57 -3.70 5.23
CA ILE A 125 5.01 -3.63 5.51
C ILE A 125 5.68 -4.85 4.87
N GLY A 126 6.28 -4.63 3.70
CA GLY A 126 7.01 -5.65 2.96
C GLY A 126 8.48 -5.77 3.38
N ALA A 127 9.30 -6.30 2.48
CA ALA A 127 10.75 -6.35 2.66
C ALA A 127 11.39 -4.97 2.36
N GLY A 128 11.15 -4.40 1.19
CA GLY A 128 11.78 -3.16 0.74
C GLY A 128 10.89 -1.92 0.78
N THR A 129 9.57 -2.06 0.85
CA THR A 129 8.59 -0.97 0.86
C THR A 129 7.53 -1.15 1.91
N THR A 130 7.05 -0.02 2.43
CA THR A 130 5.82 0.07 3.20
C THR A 130 4.78 0.78 2.34
N ASP A 131 3.74 0.07 2.00
CA ASP A 131 2.71 0.50 1.07
C ASP A 131 1.43 0.88 1.83
N ILE A 132 0.87 2.06 1.51
CA ILE A 132 -0.28 2.64 2.20
C ILE A 132 -1.44 2.74 1.23
N ALA A 133 -2.63 2.36 1.67
CA ALA A 133 -3.88 2.65 0.98
C ALA A 133 -4.94 3.14 1.97
N VAL A 134 -5.58 4.25 1.66
CA VAL A 134 -6.65 4.82 2.49
C VAL A 134 -7.99 4.61 1.80
N PHE A 135 -8.94 4.09 2.56
CA PHE A 135 -10.32 3.88 2.14
C PHE A 135 -11.26 4.72 3.01
N THR A 136 -12.23 5.34 2.38
CA THR A 136 -13.40 5.95 3.05
C THR A 136 -14.63 5.77 2.17
N GLN A 137 -15.80 5.58 2.80
CA GLN A 137 -17.05 5.39 2.06
C GLN A 137 -16.97 4.27 1.02
N GLY A 138 -16.24 3.18 1.33
CA GLY A 138 -16.07 2.01 0.47
C GLY A 138 -15.10 2.18 -0.70
N ALA A 139 -14.59 3.39 -0.94
CA ALA A 139 -13.71 3.69 -2.07
C ALA A 139 -12.27 3.99 -1.62
N ILE A 140 -11.32 3.67 -2.48
CA ILE A 140 -9.92 4.04 -2.28
C ILE A 140 -9.76 5.54 -2.56
N ARG A 141 -9.13 6.25 -1.62
CA ARG A 141 -8.97 7.71 -1.69
C ARG A 141 -7.52 8.12 -1.92
N HIS A 142 -6.59 7.34 -1.38
CA HIS A 142 -5.17 7.65 -1.47
C HIS A 142 -4.34 6.38 -1.49
N THR A 143 -3.22 6.41 -2.23
CA THR A 143 -2.20 5.36 -2.21
C THR A 143 -0.82 5.98 -2.18
N ALA A 144 0.08 5.40 -1.38
CA ALA A 144 1.48 5.82 -1.29
C ALA A 144 2.38 4.60 -1.09
N SER A 145 3.67 4.78 -1.37
CA SER A 145 4.70 3.77 -1.15
C SER A 145 5.93 4.44 -0.55
N LEU A 146 6.35 3.97 0.61
CA LEU A 146 7.52 4.43 1.34
C LEU A 146 8.67 3.44 1.11
N GLY A 147 9.87 3.94 0.82
CA GLY A 147 11.07 3.11 0.56
C GLY A 147 11.77 2.61 1.83
N ILE A 148 11.01 2.23 2.85
CA ILE A 148 11.49 1.75 4.13
C ILE A 148 10.61 0.59 4.60
N ALA A 149 11.21 -0.53 5.03
CA ALA A 149 10.48 -1.72 5.50
C ALA A 149 11.41 -2.73 6.19
N GLY A 150 11.09 -4.03 6.09
CA GLY A 150 11.78 -5.10 6.79
C GLY A 150 13.27 -5.26 6.50
N ASP A 151 13.74 -4.91 5.30
CA ASP A 151 15.17 -4.98 4.94
C ASP A 151 16.01 -3.97 5.75
N GLN A 152 15.45 -2.79 6.03
CA GLN A 152 16.12 -1.80 6.88
C GLN A 152 16.27 -2.30 8.32
N VAL A 153 15.24 -2.99 8.85
CA VAL A 153 15.32 -3.66 10.17
C VAL A 153 16.44 -4.69 10.18
N THR A 154 16.54 -5.53 9.15
CA THR A 154 17.61 -6.54 9.01
C THR A 154 18.98 -5.89 8.95
N ASN A 155 19.13 -4.81 8.19
CA ASN A 155 20.38 -4.06 8.08
C ASN A 155 20.79 -3.43 9.43
N ASP A 156 19.83 -2.86 10.17
CA ASP A 156 20.11 -2.29 11.49
C ASP A 156 20.59 -3.37 12.49
N ILE A 157 19.96 -4.54 12.45
CA ILE A 157 20.39 -5.69 13.27
C ILE A 157 21.80 -6.14 12.87
N ALA A 158 22.06 -6.29 11.56
CA ALA A 158 23.36 -6.69 11.05
C ALA A 158 24.47 -5.71 11.50
N PHE A 159 24.19 -4.41 11.43
CA PHE A 159 25.11 -3.36 11.82
C PHE A 159 25.32 -3.31 13.34
N ALA A 160 24.22 -3.25 14.12
CA ALA A 160 24.26 -3.13 15.58
C ALA A 160 24.98 -4.32 16.23
N PHE A 161 24.71 -5.52 15.73
CA PHE A 161 25.29 -6.73 16.31
C PHE A 161 26.49 -7.27 15.55
N ARG A 162 26.94 -6.59 14.49
CA ARG A 162 28.07 -7.03 13.65
C ARG A 162 27.94 -8.50 13.25
N THR A 163 26.78 -8.88 12.75
CA THR A 163 26.42 -10.20 12.27
C THR A 163 26.18 -10.18 10.76
N PRO A 164 26.46 -11.25 10.03
CA PRO A 164 26.14 -11.31 8.60
C PRO A 164 24.63 -11.16 8.36
N THR A 165 24.24 -10.48 7.26
CA THR A 165 22.84 -10.20 6.91
C THR A 165 21.92 -11.42 6.95
N PRO A 166 22.29 -12.61 6.44
CA PRO A 166 21.43 -13.79 6.53
C PRO A 166 21.10 -14.18 7.99
N PHE A 167 22.08 -14.10 8.89
CA PHE A 167 21.86 -14.38 10.33
C PHE A 167 21.07 -13.27 11.00
N ALA A 168 21.25 -12.01 10.58
CA ALA A 168 20.42 -10.90 11.06
C ALA A 168 18.94 -11.11 10.71
N GLU A 169 18.66 -11.59 9.50
CA GLU A 169 17.31 -11.95 9.06
C GLU A 169 16.72 -13.10 9.89
N GLU A 170 17.49 -14.15 10.13
CA GLU A 170 17.06 -15.27 10.99
C GLU A 170 16.71 -14.79 12.41
N ILE A 171 17.56 -13.93 12.99
CA ILE A 171 17.36 -13.36 14.33
C ILE A 171 16.11 -12.48 14.34
N LYS A 172 15.93 -11.65 13.32
CA LYS A 172 14.73 -10.82 13.14
C LYS A 172 13.47 -11.68 13.16
N VAL A 173 13.36 -12.62 12.26
CA VAL A 173 12.17 -13.48 12.11
C VAL A 173 11.88 -14.26 13.38
N LYS A 174 12.90 -14.70 14.11
CA LYS A 174 12.76 -15.63 15.23
C LYS A 174 12.54 -14.95 16.58
N TYR A 175 13.17 -13.79 16.78
CA TYR A 175 13.29 -13.19 18.12
C TYR A 175 12.94 -11.70 18.18
N ALA A 176 12.74 -11.02 17.02
CA ALA A 176 12.44 -9.60 17.03
C ALA A 176 11.14 -9.28 17.77
N CYS A 177 11.10 -8.07 18.29
CA CYS A 177 9.92 -7.49 18.90
C CYS A 177 10.00 -5.98 18.66
N ALA A 178 8.93 -5.40 18.14
CA ALA A 178 8.86 -3.96 17.83
C ALA A 178 8.65 -3.09 19.08
N LEU A 179 8.39 -3.70 20.24
CA LEU A 179 8.24 -2.99 21.52
C LEU A 179 9.16 -3.64 22.56
N ALA A 180 10.24 -2.94 22.93
CA ALA A 180 11.28 -3.46 23.81
C ALA A 180 10.76 -3.90 25.20
N GLN A 181 9.68 -3.25 25.68
CA GLN A 181 9.05 -3.59 26.96
C GLN A 181 8.41 -5.00 26.98
N LEU A 182 8.09 -5.56 25.82
CA LEU A 182 7.55 -6.92 25.69
C LEU A 182 8.64 -8.00 25.64
N ALA A 183 9.89 -7.63 25.41
CA ALA A 183 11.03 -8.55 25.48
C ALA A 183 11.44 -8.78 26.95
N ARG A 184 11.43 -10.03 27.41
CA ARG A 184 11.80 -10.36 28.78
C ARG A 184 13.29 -10.13 29.00
N ALA A 185 13.66 -9.54 30.14
CA ALA A 185 15.04 -9.16 30.45
C ALA A 185 15.99 -10.37 30.60
N GLU A 186 15.46 -11.52 31.02
CA GLU A 186 16.22 -12.77 31.22
C GLU A 186 16.38 -13.61 29.94
N GLU A 187 15.64 -13.28 28.87
CA GLU A 187 15.77 -13.97 27.59
C GLU A 187 17.06 -13.58 26.87
N THR A 188 17.85 -14.59 26.49
CA THR A 188 19.07 -14.39 25.71
C THR A 188 18.97 -15.06 24.35
N ILE A 189 19.56 -14.42 23.35
CA ILE A 189 19.68 -14.93 21.99
C ILE A 189 21.14 -15.17 21.65
N GLU A 190 21.40 -16.14 20.80
CA GLU A 190 22.73 -16.40 20.26
C GLU A 190 22.90 -15.67 18.94
N VAL A 191 23.95 -14.88 18.81
CA VAL A 191 24.26 -14.04 17.65
C VAL A 191 25.58 -14.47 17.06
N THR A 192 25.55 -14.93 15.80
CA THR A 192 26.75 -15.28 15.04
C THR A 192 27.56 -14.02 14.74
N SER A 193 28.87 -14.07 14.98
CA SER A 193 29.76 -12.93 14.71
C SER A 193 30.32 -13.02 13.28
N VAL A 194 30.72 -11.87 12.72
CA VAL A 194 31.45 -11.82 11.44
C VAL A 194 32.86 -12.37 11.63
N GLY A 195 33.33 -13.22 10.70
CA GLY A 195 34.62 -13.92 10.75
C GLY A 195 34.62 -15.14 11.67
N ASP A 196 35.80 -15.70 11.96
CA ASP A 196 35.96 -16.93 12.76
C ASP A 196 35.78 -16.72 14.28
N ARG A 197 34.94 -15.76 14.66
CA ARG A 197 34.68 -15.49 16.09
C ARG A 197 33.53 -16.37 16.58
N PRO A 198 33.59 -16.88 17.82
CA PRO A 198 32.52 -17.67 18.38
C PRO A 198 31.22 -16.83 18.49
N PRO A 199 30.05 -17.47 18.40
CA PRO A 199 28.76 -16.84 18.67
C PRO A 199 28.72 -16.19 20.04
N ARG A 200 27.97 -15.08 20.15
CA ARG A 200 27.83 -14.31 21.40
C ARG A 200 26.40 -14.44 21.91
N ARG A 201 26.24 -14.47 23.23
CA ARG A 201 24.92 -14.35 23.85
C ARG A 201 24.63 -12.89 24.17
N LEU A 202 23.48 -12.41 23.72
CA LEU A 202 22.97 -11.05 23.96
C LEU A 202 21.58 -11.12 24.57
N ALA A 203 21.21 -10.13 25.37
CA ALA A 203 19.85 -10.01 25.86
C ALA A 203 18.89 -9.73 24.68
N ARG A 204 17.76 -10.43 24.62
CA ARG A 204 16.72 -10.22 23.58
C ARG A 204 16.20 -8.79 23.60
N GLN A 205 16.19 -8.15 24.76
CA GLN A 205 15.78 -6.75 24.90
C GLN A 205 16.65 -5.81 24.06
N MET A 206 17.97 -6.05 23.93
CA MET A 206 18.84 -5.25 23.07
C MET A 206 18.43 -5.35 21.58
N LEU A 207 18.01 -6.54 21.15
CA LEU A 207 17.46 -6.71 19.80
C LEU A 207 16.18 -5.90 19.63
N ALA A 208 15.27 -5.99 20.59
CA ALA A 208 14.00 -5.27 20.56
C ALA A 208 14.20 -3.74 20.56
N GLU A 209 15.19 -3.22 21.28
CA GLU A 209 15.53 -1.79 21.26
C GLU A 209 15.99 -1.30 19.87
N VAL A 210 16.75 -2.11 19.14
CA VAL A 210 17.17 -1.80 17.77
C VAL A 210 15.96 -1.83 16.83
N VAL A 211 15.15 -2.87 16.92
CA VAL A 211 13.97 -3.08 16.08
C VAL A 211 12.93 -1.99 16.32
N GLN A 212 12.65 -1.64 17.59
CA GLN A 212 11.68 -0.62 17.96
C GLN A 212 11.97 0.72 17.30
N LYS A 213 13.22 1.18 17.32
CA LYS A 213 13.61 2.46 16.69
C LYS A 213 13.28 2.52 15.20
N ARG A 214 13.47 1.40 14.50
CA ARG A 214 13.14 1.35 13.07
C ARG A 214 11.63 1.36 12.83
N TYR A 215 10.87 0.64 13.64
CA TYR A 215 9.41 0.68 13.51
C TYR A 215 8.81 2.03 13.92
N GLU A 216 9.38 2.69 14.94
CA GLU A 216 9.01 4.07 15.29
C GLU A 216 9.18 4.99 14.07
N GLU A 217 10.33 4.93 13.37
CA GLU A 217 10.56 5.70 12.15
C GLU A 217 9.57 5.35 11.03
N ILE A 218 9.30 4.06 10.80
CA ILE A 218 8.32 3.62 9.79
C ILE A 218 6.94 4.22 10.10
N PHE A 219 6.48 4.13 11.35
CA PHE A 219 5.17 4.65 11.73
C PHE A 219 5.10 6.18 11.74
N GLU A 220 6.18 6.87 12.08
CA GLU A 220 6.28 8.33 11.93
C GLU A 220 6.13 8.75 10.45
N MET A 221 6.77 8.04 9.52
CA MET A 221 6.63 8.28 8.09
C MET A 221 5.21 7.98 7.59
N VAL A 222 4.58 6.90 8.06
CA VAL A 222 3.17 6.57 7.76
C VAL A 222 2.25 7.69 8.25
N GLN A 223 2.42 8.15 9.48
CA GLN A 223 1.63 9.24 10.04
C GLN A 223 1.83 10.55 9.27
N ALA A 224 3.07 10.87 8.91
CA ALA A 224 3.38 12.05 8.10
C ALA A 224 2.69 11.98 6.73
N GLU A 225 2.63 10.81 6.11
CA GLU A 225 1.93 10.60 4.84
C GLU A 225 0.40 10.77 4.98
N LEU A 226 -0.19 10.22 6.04
CA LEU A 226 -1.62 10.38 6.32
C LEU A 226 -1.98 11.86 6.56
N ARG A 227 -1.14 12.62 7.28
CA ARG A 227 -1.30 14.08 7.47
C ARG A 227 -1.17 14.83 6.15
N ARG A 228 -0.13 14.52 5.38
CA ARG A 228 0.14 15.17 4.09
C ARG A 228 -1.01 14.98 3.11
N SER A 229 -1.61 13.80 3.11
CA SER A 229 -2.74 13.47 2.25
C SER A 229 -4.09 14.01 2.76
N GLY A 230 -4.16 14.48 4.01
CA GLY A 230 -5.38 15.01 4.63
C GLY A 230 -6.35 13.94 5.15
N TYR A 231 -5.91 12.68 5.24
CA TYR A 231 -6.77 11.57 5.65
C TYR A 231 -6.58 11.12 7.09
N GLU A 232 -5.64 11.70 7.86
CA GLU A 232 -5.36 11.29 9.26
C GLU A 232 -6.63 11.25 10.12
N GLU A 233 -7.48 12.28 10.03
CA GLU A 233 -8.71 12.40 10.82
C GLU A 233 -9.90 11.59 10.23
N LEU A 234 -9.75 11.04 9.03
CA LEU A 234 -10.82 10.35 8.31
C LEU A 234 -10.76 8.82 8.43
N VAL A 235 -9.71 8.29 9.07
CA VAL A 235 -9.54 6.85 9.29
C VAL A 235 -10.12 6.43 10.64
N ALA A 236 -11.44 6.53 10.76
CA ALA A 236 -12.14 6.25 12.02
C ALA A 236 -12.01 4.80 12.50
N ALA A 237 -11.86 3.84 11.57
CA ALA A 237 -11.57 2.43 11.89
C ALA A 237 -10.07 2.19 12.21
N GLY A 238 -9.23 3.22 12.12
CA GLY A 238 -7.81 3.13 12.46
C GLY A 238 -6.94 2.58 11.35
N ILE A 239 -5.88 1.86 11.72
CA ILE A 239 -4.87 1.30 10.83
C ILE A 239 -4.91 -0.21 10.89
N VAL A 240 -4.96 -0.86 9.72
CA VAL A 240 -4.81 -2.31 9.57
C VAL A 240 -3.41 -2.59 9.03
N LEU A 241 -2.62 -3.35 9.79
CA LEU A 241 -1.28 -3.77 9.40
C LEU A 241 -1.33 -5.11 8.66
N THR A 242 -0.51 -5.23 7.62
CA THR A 242 -0.31 -6.47 6.86
C THR A 242 1.11 -6.51 6.29
N GLY A 243 1.44 -7.60 5.62
CA GLY A 243 2.77 -7.82 5.07
C GLY A 243 3.66 -8.67 5.95
N GLY A 244 4.77 -9.15 5.39
CA GLY A 244 5.72 -10.03 6.10
C GLY A 244 6.56 -9.33 7.15
N GLY A 245 6.53 -8.00 7.20
CA GLY A 245 7.22 -7.18 8.21
C GLY A 245 6.29 -6.63 9.30
N SER A 246 5.00 -6.99 9.27
CA SER A 246 4.01 -6.51 10.24
C SER A 246 4.00 -7.31 11.55
#